data_be3649e876d6ef2b3f22d53254785ef5
#
_entry.id   be3649e876d6ef2b3f22d53254785ef5
#
_cell.length_a   1.000
_cell.length_b   1.000
_cell.length_c   1.000
_cell.angle_alpha   90.00
_cell.angle_beta   90.00
_cell.angle_gamma   90.00
#
_symmetry.space_group_name_H-M   'P 1'
#
loop_
_entity.id
_entity.type
_entity.pdbx_description
1 polymer ?
#
loop_
_entity_poly.entity_id
_entity_poly.type
_entity_poly.pdbx_seq_one_letter_code
_entity_poly.pdbx_strand_id
1 'polypeptide(L)'
;MAALTEYRRRIRRPNRDNEQLSVIFNDYMNCLSGDPTTQKELEMIPKAREAGCEYFVVDCGWYADGAWWDGVGEWRPSEKRFPGGFKEVMDAYATRA
;
A
#
# COMPACT_ATOMS: atom_id res chain seq x y z
N MET A 1 18.73 -24.15 -9.35
CA MET A 1 18.16 -22.92 -8.73
C MET A 1 19.21 -21.89 -8.35
N ALA A 2 20.38 -22.32 -7.86
CA ALA A 2 21.47 -21.40 -7.52
C ALA A 2 21.94 -20.55 -8.72
N ALA A 3 22.09 -21.16 -9.89
CA ALA A 3 22.53 -20.47 -11.11
C ALA A 3 21.55 -19.35 -11.54
N LEU A 4 20.25 -19.60 -11.43
CA LEU A 4 19.22 -18.61 -11.76
C LEU A 4 19.22 -17.44 -10.77
N THR A 5 19.38 -17.74 -9.48
CA THR A 5 19.50 -16.72 -8.44
C THR A 5 20.71 -15.84 -8.67
N GLU A 6 21.86 -16.46 -8.99
CA GLU A 6 23.09 -15.73 -9.29
C GLU A 6 22.93 -14.83 -10.51
N TYR A 7 22.33 -15.34 -11.58
CA TYR A 7 22.04 -14.55 -12.78
C TYR A 7 21.16 -13.33 -12.46
N ARG A 8 20.07 -13.53 -11.71
CA ARG A 8 19.18 -12.44 -11.28
C ARG A 8 19.92 -11.38 -10.49
N ARG A 9 20.82 -11.78 -9.61
CA ARG A 9 21.63 -10.83 -8.83
C ARG A 9 22.54 -9.99 -9.71
N ARG A 10 23.09 -10.57 -10.78
CA ARG A 10 23.99 -9.85 -11.70
C ARG A 10 23.27 -8.82 -12.54
N ILE A 11 22.06 -9.12 -13.00
CA ILE A 11 21.28 -8.22 -13.87
C ILE A 11 20.45 -7.18 -13.10
N ARG A 12 20.26 -7.38 -11.81
CA ARG A 12 19.48 -6.47 -10.97
C ARG A 12 20.17 -5.12 -10.86
N ARG A 13 19.41 -4.07 -11.15
CA ARG A 13 19.92 -2.71 -10.92
C ARG A 13 19.92 -2.42 -9.41
N PRO A 14 20.99 -1.84 -8.89
CA PRO A 14 21.02 -1.38 -7.51
C PRO A 14 19.89 -0.36 -7.28
N ASN A 15 19.24 -0.44 -6.14
CA ASN A 15 18.14 0.41 -5.78
C ASN A 15 18.22 0.71 -4.28
N ARG A 16 18.08 1.97 -3.91
CA ARG A 16 18.18 2.43 -2.53
C ARG A 16 17.24 1.66 -1.60
N ASP A 17 16.00 1.47 -2.03
CA ASP A 17 14.99 0.79 -1.21
C ASP A 17 15.35 -0.68 -0.98
N ASN A 18 15.91 -1.34 -2.00
CA ASN A 18 16.40 -2.71 -1.87
C ASN A 18 17.63 -2.84 -0.95
N GLU A 19 18.44 -1.79 -0.84
CA GLU A 19 19.59 -1.76 0.04
C GLU A 19 19.20 -1.46 1.49
N GLN A 20 18.24 -0.58 1.68
CA GLN A 20 17.77 -0.16 3.00
C GLN A 20 16.80 -1.13 3.64
N LEU A 21 16.13 -1.96 2.84
CA LEU A 21 15.14 -2.95 3.30
C LEU A 21 14.10 -2.33 4.24
N SER A 22 13.48 -1.26 3.79
CA SER A 22 12.46 -0.53 4.56
C SER A 22 11.30 -1.42 4.94
N VAL A 23 10.72 -1.17 6.11
CA VAL A 23 9.55 -1.90 6.58
C VAL A 23 8.29 -1.31 5.97
N ILE A 24 7.52 -2.14 5.30
CA ILE A 24 6.32 -1.75 4.57
C ILE A 24 5.09 -2.37 5.20
N PHE A 25 4.09 -1.55 5.51
CA PHE A 25 2.76 -2.02 5.84
C PHE A 25 1.93 -2.11 4.55
N ASN A 26 1.25 -3.24 4.35
CA ASN A 26 0.31 -3.43 3.25
C ASN A 26 -1.06 -3.79 3.84
N ASP A 27 -2.10 -3.11 3.39
CA ASP A 27 -3.44 -3.22 3.96
C ASP A 27 -4.23 -4.45 3.50
N TYR A 28 -3.69 -5.28 2.60
CA TYR A 28 -4.47 -6.35 1.98
C TYR A 28 -4.52 -7.62 2.82
N MET A 29 -3.41 -8.34 2.93
CA MET A 29 -3.35 -9.67 3.51
C MET A 29 -3.58 -9.64 5.02
N ASN A 30 -4.51 -10.48 5.51
CA ASN A 30 -4.89 -10.54 6.92
C ASN A 30 -5.35 -9.20 7.51
N CYS A 31 -5.79 -8.28 6.66
CA CYS A 31 -6.21 -6.94 7.06
C CYS A 31 -7.53 -6.60 6.34
N LEU A 32 -7.50 -5.69 5.35
CA LEU A 32 -8.72 -5.21 4.68
C LEU A 32 -9.16 -6.07 3.50
N SER A 33 -8.28 -6.92 2.97
CA SER A 33 -8.56 -7.88 1.90
C SER A 33 -9.21 -7.24 0.65
N GLY A 34 -8.75 -6.05 0.29
CA GLY A 34 -9.27 -5.34 -0.88
C GLY A 34 -10.56 -4.58 -0.63
N ASP A 35 -10.86 -4.25 0.61
CA ASP A 35 -12.02 -3.45 0.99
C ASP A 35 -11.60 -2.17 1.76
N PRO A 36 -10.72 -1.33 1.17
CA PRO A 36 -10.26 -0.12 1.83
C PRO A 36 -11.30 0.98 1.81
N THR A 37 -11.29 1.79 2.85
CA THR A 37 -12.05 3.05 2.93
C THR A 37 -11.21 4.08 3.67
N THR A 38 -11.51 5.36 3.49
CA THR A 38 -10.82 6.42 4.25
C THR A 38 -10.80 6.11 5.74
N GLN A 39 -11.92 5.75 6.32
CA GLN A 39 -12.01 5.48 7.76
C GLN A 39 -11.11 4.33 8.18
N LYS A 40 -11.14 3.22 7.44
CA LYS A 40 -10.32 2.05 7.76
C LYS A 40 -8.83 2.35 7.66
N GLU A 41 -8.44 3.10 6.63
CA GLU A 41 -7.04 3.49 6.47
C GLU A 41 -6.58 4.41 7.59
N LEU A 42 -7.40 5.39 7.97
CA LEU A 42 -7.09 6.30 9.07
C LEU A 42 -6.94 5.57 10.41
N GLU A 43 -7.64 4.47 10.60
CA GLU A 43 -7.49 3.63 11.79
C GLU A 43 -6.18 2.81 11.77
N MET A 44 -5.74 2.38 10.59
CA MET A 44 -4.54 1.56 10.42
C MET A 44 -3.23 2.36 10.50
N ILE A 45 -3.24 3.60 10.03
CA ILE A 45 -2.05 4.43 9.94
C ILE A 45 -1.31 4.59 11.26
N PRO A 46 -1.98 4.95 12.39
CA PRO A 46 -1.28 5.05 13.67
C PRO A 46 -0.65 3.73 14.11
N LYS A 47 -1.33 2.62 13.85
CA LYS A 47 -0.84 1.28 14.22
C LYS A 47 0.39 0.89 13.40
N ALA A 48 0.37 1.16 12.11
CA ALA A 48 1.52 0.92 11.25
C ALA A 48 2.72 1.76 11.68
N ARG A 49 2.48 3.02 12.03
CA ARG A 49 3.52 3.92 12.50
C ARG A 49 4.11 3.44 13.85
N GLU A 50 3.26 3.05 14.78
CA GLU A 50 3.69 2.50 16.06
C GLU A 50 4.53 1.23 15.90
N ALA A 51 4.19 0.40 14.92
CA ALA A 51 4.95 -0.80 14.57
C ALA A 51 6.29 -0.49 13.87
N GLY A 52 6.58 0.77 13.55
CA GLY A 52 7.83 1.17 12.91
C GLY A 52 7.83 1.03 11.40
N CYS A 53 6.67 0.95 10.76
CA CYS A 53 6.58 0.88 9.31
C CYS A 53 6.94 2.22 8.68
N GLU A 54 7.80 2.19 7.68
CA GLU A 54 8.27 3.38 6.98
C GLU A 54 7.40 3.74 5.79
N TYR A 55 6.76 2.74 5.19
CA TYR A 55 5.83 2.90 4.07
C TYR A 55 4.47 2.32 4.41
N PHE A 56 3.44 2.95 3.89
CA PHE A 56 2.07 2.48 4.00
C PHE A 56 1.52 2.27 2.59
N VAL A 57 1.09 1.04 2.29
CA VAL A 57 0.60 0.68 0.95
C VAL A 57 -0.89 0.39 1.03
N VAL A 58 -1.66 1.18 0.29
CA VAL A 58 -3.06 0.86 -0.01
C VAL A 58 -3.05 -0.05 -1.24
N ASP A 59 -3.37 -1.32 -1.04
CA ASP A 59 -3.31 -2.34 -2.09
C ASP A 59 -4.54 -2.23 -3.02
N CYS A 60 -5.09 -3.33 -3.48
CA CYS A 60 -6.21 -3.32 -4.41
C CYS A 60 -7.54 -2.91 -3.73
N GLY A 61 -8.52 -2.56 -4.57
CA GLY A 61 -9.88 -2.23 -4.13
C GLY A 61 -10.17 -0.74 -3.99
N TRP A 62 -9.16 0.11 -3.90
CA TRP A 62 -9.35 1.55 -3.74
C TRP A 62 -10.06 2.22 -4.94
N TYR A 63 -10.02 1.59 -6.09
CA TYR A 63 -10.54 2.09 -7.37
C TYR A 63 -11.94 1.57 -7.68
N ALA A 64 -12.47 0.64 -6.90
CA ALA A 64 -13.72 -0.04 -7.19
C ALA A 64 -14.78 0.25 -6.12
N ASP A 65 -16.02 0.49 -6.52
CA ASP A 65 -17.13 0.67 -5.56
C ASP A 65 -17.52 -0.64 -4.88
N GLY A 66 -17.35 -1.76 -5.58
CA GLY A 66 -17.61 -3.12 -5.09
C GLY A 66 -16.33 -3.93 -4.96
N ALA A 67 -16.39 -5.20 -5.37
CA ALA A 67 -15.23 -6.09 -5.33
C ALA A 67 -14.11 -5.58 -6.24
N TRP A 68 -12.87 -5.70 -5.75
CA TRP A 68 -11.72 -5.12 -6.44
C TRP A 68 -11.53 -5.68 -7.86
N TRP A 69 -11.86 -6.94 -8.09
CA TRP A 69 -11.68 -7.58 -9.40
C TRP A 69 -12.67 -7.11 -10.46
N ASP A 70 -13.79 -6.52 -10.05
CA ASP A 70 -14.80 -6.02 -10.98
C ASP A 70 -14.51 -4.60 -11.48
N GLY A 71 -13.66 -3.86 -10.79
CA GLY A 71 -13.38 -2.46 -11.08
C GLY A 71 -11.99 -2.18 -11.65
N VAL A 72 -11.27 -3.21 -12.06
CA VAL A 72 -9.91 -3.05 -12.60
C VAL A 72 -9.94 -2.33 -13.95
N GLY A 73 -9.06 -1.36 -14.14
CA GLY A 73 -8.87 -0.68 -15.43
C GLY A 73 -8.79 0.83 -15.31
N GLU A 74 -9.77 1.46 -14.71
CA GLU A 74 -9.75 2.89 -14.47
C GLU A 74 -9.18 3.18 -13.08
N TRP A 75 -7.95 3.66 -13.06
CA TRP A 75 -7.22 3.85 -11.82
C TRP A 75 -7.53 5.22 -11.22
N ARG A 76 -8.71 5.33 -10.63
CA ARG A 76 -9.18 6.50 -9.86
C ARG A 76 -9.69 6.04 -8.51
N PRO A 77 -9.47 6.82 -7.44
CA PRO A 77 -10.09 6.50 -6.15
C PRO A 77 -11.60 6.45 -6.26
N SER A 78 -12.20 5.40 -5.73
CA SER A 78 -13.65 5.30 -5.63
C SER A 78 -14.18 6.42 -4.72
N GLU A 79 -15.12 7.22 -5.21
CA GLU A 79 -15.75 8.28 -4.42
C GLU A 79 -16.55 7.73 -3.25
N LYS A 80 -17.08 6.52 -3.39
CA LYS A 80 -17.78 5.83 -2.33
C LYS A 80 -16.85 5.46 -1.17
N ARG A 81 -15.65 4.96 -1.50
CA ARG A 81 -14.66 4.52 -0.51
C ARG A 81 -13.84 5.69 0.05
N PHE A 82 -13.51 6.63 -0.81
CA PHE A 82 -12.65 7.79 -0.51
C PHE A 82 -13.34 9.07 -0.98
N PRO A 83 -14.38 9.54 -0.24
CA PRO A 83 -15.13 10.74 -0.66
C PRO A 83 -14.26 11.98 -0.80
N GLY A 84 -13.21 12.10 0.01
CA GLY A 84 -12.23 13.18 -0.08
C GLY A 84 -11.02 12.86 -0.93
N GLY A 85 -11.04 11.76 -1.70
CA GLY A 85 -9.87 11.27 -2.44
C GLY A 85 -8.80 10.72 -1.52
N PHE A 86 -7.59 10.53 -2.04
CA PHE A 86 -6.48 10.00 -1.27
C PHE A 86 -5.77 11.02 -0.40
N LYS A 87 -6.01 12.32 -0.63
CA LYS A 87 -5.30 13.37 0.07
C LYS A 87 -5.41 13.23 1.59
N GLU A 88 -6.60 12.94 2.06
CA GLU A 88 -6.86 12.79 3.50
C GLU A 88 -6.01 11.66 4.12
N VAL A 89 -5.94 10.53 3.44
CA VAL A 89 -5.14 9.38 3.89
C VAL A 89 -3.65 9.70 3.80
N MET A 90 -3.21 10.30 2.71
CA MET A 90 -1.81 10.68 2.51
C MET A 90 -1.36 11.70 3.54
N ASP A 91 -2.18 12.70 3.82
CA ASP A 91 -1.86 13.73 4.81
C ASP A 91 -1.76 13.11 6.22
N ALA A 92 -2.65 12.20 6.56
CA ALA A 92 -2.61 11.51 7.85
C ALA A 92 -1.33 10.70 8.03
N TYR A 93 -0.85 10.06 6.96
CA TYR A 93 0.40 9.32 7.01
C TYR A 93 1.62 10.23 7.06
N ALA A 94 1.61 11.30 6.29
CA ALA A 94 2.71 12.27 6.25
C ALA A 94 2.85 13.09 7.54
N THR A 95 1.73 13.30 8.27
CA THR A 95 1.75 14.07 9.52
C THR A 95 2.44 13.25 10.61
N ARG A 96 3.62 13.69 11.00
CA ARG A 96 4.34 13.13 12.15
C ARG A 96 3.95 13.91 13.39
N ALA A 97 3.24 13.24 14.26
CA ALA A 97 2.96 13.80 15.57
C ALA A 97 4.24 13.85 16.40
#